data_56da195e3e8c3831c0f439f9d0fed4e7
#
_entry.id   56da195e3e8c3831c0f439f9d0fed4e7
#
_cell.length_a   1.000
_cell.length_b   1.000
_cell.length_c   1.000
_cell.angle_alpha   90.00
_cell.angle_beta   90.00
_cell.angle_gamma   90.00
#
_symmetry.space_group_name_H-M   'P 1'
#
loop_
_entity.id
_entity.type
_entity.pdbx_description
1 polymer ?
#
loop_
_entity_poly.entity_id
_entity_poly.type
_entity_poly.pdbx_seq_one_letter_code
_entity_poly.pdbx_strand_id
1 'polypeptide(L)'
;AKVDERTLINCAKTLATSVQGKDAALLLDGRPDLVARAGADGAHLTGLSAFTKAIGDLKPERIVGAGGLITRHDAMLAAEQGADYVMFGEPSVERGRPALAAIEERIAWWAEVFEIPCVGYAASVEDVAPLVAAGADFIAVGDFLWRDPDKIAATISEISRYLRVAESTQ
;
A
#
# COMPACT_ATOMS: atom_id res chain seq x y z
N ALA A 1 -5.91 4.43 -22.12
CA ALA A 1 -6.56 3.24 -22.73
C ALA A 1 -6.90 2.29 -21.58
N LYS A 2 -8.16 1.85 -21.46
CA LYS A 2 -8.51 0.80 -20.50
C LYS A 2 -7.88 -0.50 -20.99
N VAL A 3 -6.97 -1.05 -20.20
CA VAL A 3 -6.44 -2.40 -20.42
C VAL A 3 -7.60 -3.38 -20.29
N ASP A 4 -7.76 -4.30 -21.25
CA ASP A 4 -8.83 -5.30 -21.15
C ASP A 4 -8.54 -6.29 -20.02
N GLU A 5 -9.59 -6.89 -19.48
CA GLU A 5 -9.51 -7.78 -18.31
C GLU A 5 -8.58 -8.97 -18.55
N ARG A 6 -8.61 -9.55 -19.75
CA ARG A 6 -7.79 -10.72 -20.08
C ARG A 6 -6.31 -10.37 -20.07
N THR A 7 -5.95 -9.21 -20.62
CA THR A 7 -4.58 -8.71 -20.61
C THR A 7 -4.12 -8.45 -19.18
N LEU A 8 -4.96 -7.84 -18.33
CA LEU A 8 -4.63 -7.60 -16.94
C LEU A 8 -4.37 -8.91 -16.16
N ILE A 9 -5.24 -9.92 -16.35
CA ILE A 9 -5.07 -11.25 -15.73
C ILE A 9 -3.76 -11.91 -16.18
N ASN A 10 -3.44 -11.85 -17.47
CA ASN A 10 -2.22 -12.45 -17.97
C ASN A 10 -0.96 -11.76 -17.44
N CYS A 11 -0.95 -10.43 -17.40
CA CYS A 11 0.13 -9.65 -16.80
C CYS A 11 0.30 -10.01 -15.31
N ALA A 12 -0.80 -10.05 -14.56
CA ALA A 12 -0.77 -10.39 -13.14
C ALA A 12 -0.24 -11.81 -12.90
N LYS A 13 -0.64 -12.81 -13.70
CA LYS A 13 -0.10 -14.18 -13.63
C LYS A 13 1.40 -14.24 -13.89
N THR A 14 1.88 -13.47 -14.86
CA THR A 14 3.32 -13.40 -15.15
C THR A 14 4.10 -12.79 -13.99
N LEU A 15 3.57 -11.71 -13.40
CA LEU A 15 4.16 -11.05 -12.24
C LEU A 15 4.11 -11.94 -11.00
N ALA A 16 2.98 -12.63 -10.75
CA ALA A 16 2.81 -13.50 -9.59
C ALA A 16 3.94 -14.52 -9.46
N THR A 17 4.33 -15.18 -10.57
CA THR A 17 5.43 -16.15 -10.57
C THR A 17 6.76 -15.54 -10.11
N SER A 18 7.04 -14.30 -10.51
CA SER A 18 8.29 -13.62 -10.17
C SER A 18 8.29 -13.04 -8.77
N VAL A 19 7.15 -12.52 -8.31
CA VAL A 19 6.97 -11.85 -7.02
C VAL A 19 6.89 -12.89 -5.91
N GLN A 20 6.00 -13.87 -6.02
CA GLN A 20 5.77 -14.91 -5.01
C GLN A 20 6.99 -15.81 -4.81
N GLY A 21 7.78 -16.03 -5.85
CA GLY A 21 9.06 -16.75 -5.76
C GLY A 21 10.17 -15.99 -5.00
N LYS A 22 9.89 -14.77 -4.53
CA LYS A 22 10.77 -13.91 -3.72
C LYS A 22 10.20 -13.60 -2.33
N ASP A 23 9.27 -14.43 -1.85
CA ASP A 23 8.56 -14.24 -0.57
C ASP A 23 7.84 -12.87 -0.47
N ALA A 24 7.36 -12.36 -1.62
CA ALA A 24 6.61 -11.12 -1.68
C ALA A 24 5.18 -11.38 -2.17
N ALA A 25 4.22 -10.65 -1.63
CA ALA A 25 2.83 -10.75 -2.02
C ALA A 25 2.52 -9.86 -3.24
N LEU A 26 1.71 -10.37 -4.16
CA LEU A 26 1.14 -9.60 -5.27
C LEU A 26 -0.29 -9.20 -4.93
N LEU A 27 -0.53 -7.91 -4.78
CA LEU A 27 -1.87 -7.36 -4.55
C LEU A 27 -2.38 -6.63 -5.80
N LEU A 28 -3.68 -6.77 -6.08
CA LEU A 28 -4.33 -6.05 -7.17
C LEU A 28 -5.00 -4.78 -6.64
N ASP A 29 -4.66 -3.64 -7.21
CA ASP A 29 -5.26 -2.36 -6.86
C ASP A 29 -6.65 -2.23 -7.49
N GLY A 30 -7.69 -2.03 -6.66
CA GLY A 30 -9.07 -1.79 -7.06
C GLY A 30 -9.76 -2.93 -7.83
N ARG A 31 -9.16 -4.13 -7.89
CA ARG A 31 -9.71 -5.26 -8.65
C ARG A 31 -9.84 -6.54 -7.80
N PRO A 32 -10.65 -6.51 -6.72
CA PRO A 32 -10.87 -7.68 -5.88
C PRO A 32 -11.48 -8.86 -6.65
N ASP A 33 -12.29 -8.58 -7.68
CA ASP A 33 -12.93 -9.55 -8.57
C ASP A 33 -11.94 -10.41 -9.37
N LEU A 34 -10.72 -9.95 -9.55
CA LEU A 34 -9.70 -10.65 -10.34
C LEU A 34 -8.68 -11.44 -9.50
N VAL A 35 -8.64 -11.25 -8.19
CA VAL A 35 -7.61 -11.82 -7.31
C VAL A 35 -7.45 -13.33 -7.54
N ALA A 36 -8.53 -14.09 -7.43
CA ALA A 36 -8.48 -15.55 -7.61
C ALA A 36 -8.09 -15.96 -9.03
N ARG A 37 -8.63 -15.28 -10.05
CA ARG A 37 -8.38 -15.58 -11.47
C ARG A 37 -6.95 -15.24 -11.91
N ALA A 38 -6.38 -14.20 -11.30
CA ALA A 38 -5.02 -13.73 -11.57
C ALA A 38 -3.94 -14.48 -10.76
N GLY A 39 -4.33 -15.29 -9.75
CA GLY A 39 -3.40 -15.93 -8.83
C GLY A 39 -2.69 -14.94 -7.91
N ALA A 40 -3.31 -13.80 -7.65
CA ALA A 40 -2.79 -12.78 -6.73
C ALA A 40 -3.07 -13.17 -5.26
N ASP A 41 -2.28 -12.62 -4.35
CA ASP A 41 -2.37 -12.92 -2.91
C ASP A 41 -3.46 -12.09 -2.23
N GLY A 42 -3.92 -11.00 -2.86
CA GLY A 42 -4.94 -10.15 -2.30
C GLY A 42 -5.23 -8.91 -3.14
N ALA A 43 -5.88 -7.93 -2.51
CA ALA A 43 -6.22 -6.66 -3.12
C ALA A 43 -5.94 -5.48 -2.20
N HIS A 44 -5.57 -4.35 -2.80
CA HIS A 44 -5.60 -3.04 -2.17
C HIS A 44 -6.85 -2.28 -2.62
N LEU A 45 -7.59 -1.69 -1.68
CA LEU A 45 -8.87 -1.06 -1.95
C LEU A 45 -8.88 0.39 -1.47
N THR A 46 -9.13 1.30 -2.39
CA THR A 46 -9.14 2.73 -2.11
C THR A 46 -10.55 3.20 -1.72
N GLY A 47 -10.68 3.68 -0.49
CA GLY A 47 -11.91 4.16 0.12
C GLY A 47 -12.70 3.09 0.89
N LEU A 48 -13.23 3.49 2.04
CA LEU A 48 -13.96 2.59 2.96
C LEU A 48 -15.11 1.85 2.28
N SER A 49 -15.87 2.51 1.40
CA SER A 49 -17.00 1.87 0.70
C SER A 49 -16.58 0.72 -0.20
N ALA A 50 -15.47 0.89 -0.95
CA ALA A 50 -14.94 -0.17 -1.80
C ALA A 50 -14.42 -1.34 -0.96
N PHE A 51 -13.71 -1.03 0.12
CA PHE A 51 -13.20 -2.00 1.07
C PHE A 51 -14.33 -2.83 1.71
N THR A 52 -15.34 -2.18 2.29
CA THR A 52 -16.47 -2.85 2.96
C THR A 52 -17.23 -3.81 2.02
N LYS A 53 -17.33 -3.45 0.73
CA LYS A 53 -18.03 -4.30 -0.26
C LYS A 53 -17.26 -5.56 -0.62
N ALA A 54 -15.94 -5.49 -0.60
CA ALA A 54 -15.09 -6.56 -1.14
C ALA A 54 -14.50 -7.49 -0.06
N ILE A 55 -14.39 -7.02 1.18
CA ILE A 55 -13.66 -7.75 2.22
C ILE A 55 -14.28 -9.13 2.50
N GLY A 56 -15.60 -9.25 2.49
CA GLY A 56 -16.30 -10.53 2.75
C GLY A 56 -16.02 -11.61 1.72
N ASP A 57 -15.71 -11.24 0.48
CA ASP A 57 -15.41 -12.18 -0.60
C ASP A 57 -13.91 -12.58 -0.62
N LEU A 58 -13.05 -11.84 0.08
CA LEU A 58 -11.61 -12.05 0.08
C LEU A 58 -11.11 -12.74 1.36
N LYS A 59 -11.69 -12.41 2.50
CA LYS A 59 -11.30 -12.99 3.80
C LYS A 59 -11.93 -14.39 4.01
N PRO A 60 -11.23 -15.27 4.74
CA PRO A 60 -9.90 -15.09 5.37
C PRO A 60 -8.70 -15.43 4.47
N GLU A 61 -8.92 -15.92 3.23
CA GLU A 61 -7.87 -16.54 2.41
C GLU A 61 -6.94 -15.52 1.73
N ARG A 62 -7.33 -14.24 1.67
CA ARG A 62 -6.63 -13.21 0.90
C ARG A 62 -6.24 -12.02 1.75
N ILE A 63 -5.13 -11.40 1.39
CA ILE A 63 -4.67 -10.12 1.97
C ILE A 63 -5.58 -9.00 1.48
N VAL A 64 -6.09 -8.18 2.38
CA VAL A 64 -6.95 -7.06 2.03
C VAL A 64 -6.45 -5.79 2.71
N GLY A 65 -5.88 -4.89 1.91
CA GLY A 65 -5.45 -3.58 2.36
C GLY A 65 -6.47 -2.49 2.11
N ALA A 66 -6.52 -1.50 2.97
CA ALA A 66 -7.39 -0.33 2.87
C ALA A 66 -6.58 0.97 2.75
N GLY A 67 -6.79 1.73 1.69
CA GLY A 67 -6.23 3.06 1.48
C GLY A 67 -7.28 4.10 1.14
N GLY A 68 -6.87 5.32 0.82
CA GLY A 68 -7.79 6.41 0.50
C GLY A 68 -8.79 6.75 1.62
N LEU A 69 -8.43 6.44 2.87
CA LEU A 69 -9.26 6.65 4.06
C LEU A 69 -9.19 8.13 4.45
N ILE A 70 -10.34 8.80 4.39
CA ILE A 70 -10.40 10.26 4.52
C ILE A 70 -10.26 10.68 5.98
N THR A 71 -10.92 9.97 6.90
CA THR A 71 -10.96 10.28 8.32
C THR A 71 -10.25 9.22 9.14
N ARG A 72 -9.88 9.57 10.39
CA ARG A 72 -9.42 8.58 11.38
C ARG A 72 -10.48 7.51 11.63
N HIS A 73 -11.74 7.89 11.63
CA HIS A 73 -12.86 6.96 11.81
C HIS A 73 -12.95 5.95 10.67
N ASP A 74 -12.74 6.36 9.41
CA ASP A 74 -12.72 5.41 8.29
C ASP A 74 -11.61 4.36 8.44
N ALA A 75 -10.44 4.79 8.92
CA ALA A 75 -9.33 3.88 9.17
C ALA A 75 -9.66 2.88 10.30
N MET A 76 -10.27 3.35 11.39
CA MET A 76 -10.73 2.48 12.47
C MET A 76 -11.77 1.46 11.98
N LEU A 77 -12.76 1.90 11.19
CA LEU A 77 -13.77 1.00 10.63
C LEU A 77 -13.18 -0.05 9.68
N ALA A 78 -12.18 0.32 8.88
CA ALA A 78 -11.49 -0.65 8.02
C ALA A 78 -10.75 -1.71 8.87
N ALA A 79 -10.09 -1.29 9.92
CA ALA A 79 -9.40 -2.17 10.87
C ALA A 79 -10.37 -3.12 11.60
N GLU A 80 -11.48 -2.60 12.11
CA GLU A 80 -12.53 -3.38 12.78
C GLU A 80 -13.17 -4.43 11.85
N GLN A 81 -13.27 -4.13 10.56
CA GLN A 81 -13.76 -5.06 9.56
C GLN A 81 -12.72 -6.11 9.13
N GLY A 82 -11.48 -6.01 9.58
CA GLY A 82 -10.43 -7.00 9.37
C GLY A 82 -9.46 -6.68 8.24
N ALA A 83 -9.15 -5.39 7.98
CA ALA A 83 -8.05 -5.01 7.12
C ALA A 83 -6.73 -5.62 7.63
N ASP A 84 -5.90 -6.13 6.72
CA ASP A 84 -4.55 -6.60 7.08
C ASP A 84 -3.56 -5.44 7.23
N TYR A 85 -3.83 -4.33 6.60
CA TYR A 85 -3.11 -3.07 6.77
C TYR A 85 -3.97 -1.88 6.34
N VAL A 86 -3.62 -0.71 6.84
CA VAL A 86 -4.14 0.57 6.36
C VAL A 86 -3.04 1.38 5.67
N MET A 87 -3.37 2.14 4.63
CA MET A 87 -2.41 3.00 3.94
C MET A 87 -2.81 4.47 4.07
N PHE A 88 -1.82 5.32 4.35
CA PHE A 88 -1.99 6.76 4.45
C PHE A 88 -1.10 7.48 3.44
N GLY A 89 -1.64 8.52 2.81
CA GLY A 89 -0.90 9.41 1.93
C GLY A 89 -1.06 9.16 0.44
N GLU A 90 -1.87 8.20 0.03
CA GLU A 90 -2.18 8.00 -1.39
C GLU A 90 -2.82 9.24 -2.02
N PRO A 91 -2.43 9.59 -3.24
CA PRO A 91 -3.11 10.65 -3.98
C PRO A 91 -4.50 10.19 -4.42
N SER A 92 -5.49 11.03 -4.23
CA SER A 92 -6.83 10.81 -4.80
C SER A 92 -7.05 11.69 -6.03
N VAL A 93 -7.88 11.21 -6.97
CA VAL A 93 -8.22 11.98 -8.18
C VAL A 93 -8.93 13.29 -7.83
N GLU A 94 -9.75 13.28 -6.77
CA GLU A 94 -10.58 14.43 -6.41
C GLU A 94 -9.85 15.45 -5.53
N ARG A 95 -8.94 15.00 -4.66
CA ARG A 95 -8.34 15.82 -3.59
C ARG A 95 -6.82 15.96 -3.70
N GLY A 96 -6.21 15.22 -4.63
CA GLY A 96 -4.76 15.11 -4.67
C GLY A 96 -4.19 14.35 -3.47
N ARG A 97 -2.91 14.53 -3.22
CA ARG A 97 -2.20 13.95 -2.07
C ARG A 97 -2.29 14.90 -0.86
N PRO A 98 -2.54 14.41 0.35
CA PRO A 98 -2.41 15.21 1.56
C PRO A 98 -0.99 15.77 1.73
N ALA A 99 -0.85 16.86 2.48
CA ALA A 99 0.48 17.37 2.85
C ALA A 99 1.24 16.32 3.69
N LEU A 100 2.56 16.23 3.51
CA LEU A 100 3.40 15.24 4.19
C LEU A 100 3.21 15.29 5.72
N ALA A 101 3.22 16.47 6.32
CA ALA A 101 3.00 16.63 7.76
C ALA A 101 1.65 16.06 8.26
N ALA A 102 0.59 16.13 7.45
CA ALA A 102 -0.69 15.52 7.80
C ALA A 102 -0.68 13.99 7.69
N ILE A 103 0.15 13.45 6.80
CA ILE A 103 0.36 12.00 6.67
C ILE A 103 1.17 11.51 7.87
N GLU A 104 2.25 12.19 8.23
CA GLU A 104 3.08 11.90 9.41
C GLU A 104 2.25 11.89 10.70
N GLU A 105 1.42 12.92 10.94
CA GLU A 105 0.53 12.99 12.09
C GLU A 105 -0.42 11.81 12.16
N ARG A 106 -0.96 11.37 11.02
CA ARG A 106 -1.88 10.25 10.96
C ARG A 106 -1.21 8.91 11.21
N ILE A 107 -0.01 8.72 10.66
CA ILE A 107 0.81 7.52 10.90
C ILE A 107 1.21 7.46 12.36
N ALA A 108 1.72 8.54 12.95
CA ALA A 108 2.13 8.59 14.35
C ALA A 108 0.95 8.26 15.29
N TRP A 109 -0.21 8.85 15.04
CA TRP A 109 -1.41 8.50 15.81
C TRP A 109 -1.79 7.03 15.66
N TRP A 110 -1.70 6.46 14.44
CA TRP A 110 -2.07 5.06 14.19
C TRP A 110 -1.09 4.11 14.89
N ALA A 111 0.20 4.32 14.72
CA ALA A 111 1.26 3.50 15.31
C ALA A 111 1.23 3.48 16.84
N GLU A 112 0.74 4.56 17.49
CA GLU A 112 0.60 4.62 18.94
C GLU A 112 -0.61 3.84 19.46
N VAL A 113 -1.68 3.70 18.67
CA VAL A 113 -3.00 3.25 19.16
C VAL A 113 -3.37 1.87 18.65
N PHE A 114 -2.89 1.46 17.46
CA PHE A 114 -3.34 0.25 16.76
C PHE A 114 -2.21 -0.74 16.49
N GLU A 115 -2.53 -2.03 16.57
CA GLU A 115 -1.60 -3.13 16.26
C GLU A 115 -1.59 -3.49 14.76
N ILE A 116 -2.65 -3.11 14.02
CA ILE A 116 -2.74 -3.36 12.59
C ILE A 116 -1.70 -2.51 11.87
N PRO A 117 -0.84 -3.13 11.02
CA PRO A 117 0.22 -2.40 10.33
C PRO A 117 -0.29 -1.21 9.52
N CYS A 118 0.46 -0.12 9.54
CA CYS A 118 0.21 1.01 8.65
C CYS A 118 1.31 1.17 7.60
N VAL A 119 0.87 1.58 6.42
CA VAL A 119 1.72 1.84 5.26
C VAL A 119 1.75 3.34 4.99
N GLY A 120 2.93 3.92 4.93
CA GLY A 120 3.13 5.30 4.51
C GLY A 120 3.37 5.37 2.99
N TYR A 121 2.56 6.13 2.24
CA TYR A 121 2.78 6.34 0.81
C TYR A 121 3.79 7.46 0.57
N ALA A 122 4.96 7.12 0.03
CA ALA A 122 6.00 8.03 -0.38
C ALA A 122 5.81 8.43 -1.86
N ALA A 123 5.63 9.73 -2.13
CA ALA A 123 5.55 10.28 -3.48
C ALA A 123 6.92 10.68 -4.04
N SER A 124 7.95 10.71 -3.20
CA SER A 124 9.35 10.94 -3.53
C SER A 124 10.27 10.22 -2.54
N VAL A 125 11.57 10.19 -2.81
CA VAL A 125 12.56 9.58 -1.92
C VAL A 125 12.64 10.34 -0.58
N GLU A 126 12.48 11.65 -0.62
CA GLU A 126 12.56 12.54 0.55
C GLU A 126 11.43 12.28 1.56
N ASP A 127 10.31 11.72 1.11
CA ASP A 127 9.19 11.36 1.99
C ASP A 127 9.49 10.15 2.88
N VAL A 128 10.42 9.28 2.47
CA VAL A 128 10.65 7.99 3.14
C VAL A 128 11.09 8.16 4.59
N ALA A 129 12.10 8.98 4.84
CA ALA A 129 12.63 9.17 6.18
C ALA A 129 11.60 9.77 7.17
N PRO A 130 10.82 10.82 6.82
CA PRO A 130 9.74 11.31 7.68
C PRO A 130 8.66 10.28 7.97
N LEU A 131 8.23 9.50 6.99
CA LEU A 131 7.19 8.47 7.18
C LEU A 131 7.67 7.33 8.10
N VAL A 132 8.91 6.91 7.95
CA VAL A 132 9.53 5.93 8.85
C VAL A 132 9.65 6.48 10.28
N ALA A 133 10.10 7.73 10.42
CA ALA A 133 10.20 8.38 11.73
C ALA A 133 8.84 8.58 12.41
N ALA A 134 7.77 8.72 11.63
CA ALA A 134 6.40 8.78 12.13
C ALA A 134 5.86 7.41 12.61
N GLY A 135 6.56 6.30 12.34
CA GLY A 135 6.19 4.97 12.79
C GLY A 135 5.45 4.12 11.75
N ALA A 136 5.60 4.41 10.44
CA ALA A 136 5.07 3.53 9.41
C ALA A 136 5.77 2.16 9.45
N ASP A 137 5.00 1.07 9.48
CA ASP A 137 5.52 -0.30 9.45
C ASP A 137 6.07 -0.65 8.07
N PHE A 138 5.45 -0.09 7.02
CA PHE A 138 5.85 -0.27 5.62
C PHE A 138 5.81 1.05 4.87
N ILE A 139 6.62 1.13 3.81
CA ILE A 139 6.62 2.26 2.89
C ILE A 139 6.15 1.79 1.51
N ALA A 140 5.05 2.36 1.04
CA ALA A 140 4.63 2.21 -0.35
C ALA A 140 5.37 3.26 -1.20
N VAL A 141 6.10 2.79 -2.20
CA VAL A 141 6.86 3.65 -3.10
C VAL A 141 5.98 3.99 -4.31
N GLY A 142 5.76 5.27 -4.52
CA GLY A 142 4.91 5.76 -5.60
C GLY A 142 5.53 5.67 -7.00
N ASP A 143 4.85 6.28 -7.96
CA ASP A 143 5.22 6.22 -9.38
C ASP A 143 6.61 6.75 -9.72
N PHE A 144 7.21 7.57 -8.84
CA PHE A 144 8.53 8.14 -9.07
C PHE A 144 9.60 7.07 -9.28
N LEU A 145 9.46 5.90 -8.67
CA LEU A 145 10.38 4.77 -8.83
C LEU A 145 10.46 4.28 -10.28
N TRP A 146 9.35 4.34 -11.00
CA TRP A 146 9.21 3.76 -12.34
C TRP A 146 9.47 4.76 -13.47
N ARG A 147 9.68 6.06 -13.16
CA ARG A 147 9.87 7.11 -14.16
C ARG A 147 11.17 6.98 -14.94
N ASP A 148 12.20 6.44 -14.34
CA ASP A 148 13.52 6.28 -14.93
C ASP A 148 14.04 4.87 -14.64
N PRO A 149 13.87 3.92 -15.58
CA PRO A 149 14.28 2.53 -15.40
C PRO A 149 15.77 2.36 -15.03
N ASP A 150 16.63 3.25 -15.52
CA ASP A 150 18.07 3.16 -15.27
C ASP A 150 18.45 3.55 -13.82
N LYS A 151 17.56 4.26 -13.12
CA LYS A 151 17.77 4.71 -11.74
C LYS A 151 17.08 3.85 -10.68
N ILE A 152 16.24 2.90 -11.06
CA ILE A 152 15.47 2.08 -10.11
C ILE A 152 16.37 1.47 -9.03
N ALA A 153 17.47 0.81 -9.42
CA ALA A 153 18.37 0.16 -8.47
C ALA A 153 19.03 1.14 -7.49
N ALA A 154 19.45 2.32 -7.97
CA ALA A 154 20.04 3.36 -7.15
C ALA A 154 19.01 3.94 -6.16
N THR A 155 17.80 4.21 -6.65
CA THR A 155 16.69 4.72 -5.82
C THR A 155 16.29 3.72 -4.73
N ILE A 156 16.17 2.43 -5.07
CA ILE A 156 15.90 1.37 -4.07
C ILE A 156 17.02 1.29 -3.03
N SER A 157 18.29 1.41 -3.45
CA SER A 157 19.42 1.39 -2.53
C SER A 157 19.41 2.60 -1.58
N GLU A 158 18.98 3.75 -2.05
CA GLU A 158 18.82 4.95 -1.23
C GLU A 158 17.68 4.80 -0.23
N ILE A 159 16.51 4.36 -0.65
CA ILE A 159 15.37 4.06 0.22
C ILE A 159 15.77 3.06 1.30
N SER A 160 16.46 1.98 0.93
CA SER A 160 16.91 0.93 1.85
C SER A 160 17.86 1.44 2.94
N ARG A 161 18.59 2.53 2.69
CA ARG A 161 19.43 3.17 3.74
C ARG A 161 18.59 3.83 4.81
N TYR A 162 17.50 4.52 4.45
CA TYR A 162 16.59 5.12 5.42
C TYR A 162 15.91 4.08 6.30
N LEU A 163 15.49 2.95 5.72
CA LEU A 163 14.86 1.85 6.47
C LEU A 163 15.82 1.24 7.49
N ARG A 164 17.08 0.97 7.12
CA ARG A 164 18.08 0.38 8.04
C ARG A 164 18.48 1.31 9.19
N VAL A 165 18.50 2.60 8.97
CA VAL A 165 18.82 3.57 10.04
C VAL A 165 17.73 3.58 11.11
N ALA A 166 16.48 3.44 10.72
CA ALA A 166 15.36 3.37 11.64
C ALA A 166 15.40 2.10 12.53
N GLU A 167 15.73 0.94 11.95
CA GLU A 167 15.88 -0.32 12.70
C GLU A 167 16.99 -0.27 13.76
N SER A 168 18.01 0.55 13.53
CA SER A 168 19.16 0.69 14.46
C SER A 168 18.88 1.64 15.64
N THR A 169 17.73 2.33 15.64
CA THR A 169 17.41 3.38 16.63
C THR A 169 16.28 2.92 17.60
N GLN A 170 15.71 1.75 17.40
CA GLN A 170 14.75 1.07 18.31
C GLN A 170 15.50 0.09 19.23
#